data_f1887b81ce68668dd69411857abd52f8
#
_entry.id   f1887b81ce68668dd69411857abd52f8
#
_cell.length_a   1.000
_cell.length_b   1.000
_cell.length_c   1.000
_cell.angle_alpha   90.00
_cell.angle_beta   90.00
_cell.angle_gamma   90.00
#
_symmetry.space_group_name_H-M   'P 1'
#
loop_
_entity.id
_entity.type
_entity.pdbx_description
1 polymer ?
#
loop_
_entity_poly.entity_id
_entity_poly.type
_entity_poly.pdbx_seq_one_letter_code
_entity_poly.pdbx_strand_id
1 'polypeptide(L)'
;MDLITGTWGNKHNVFDNDVKSPNYHYKNIFRLLKEQEPQKEIGIFSTWLDNRLKLVGEGLPQAGQIIFDYKFDGYELNQSAYQHDLADYYIHRIDERVTNETATCIRTAAPDLSWVYLQYTDDVAHHFGDSEQFNQSVISLDNQIGRMWEAIEYRQNHFHEDWLIIITTDHGRDPTTGREHGHQSDRE
;
A
#
# COMPACT_ATOMS: atom_id res chain seq x y z
N MET A 1 -4.60 -8.78 0.99
CA MET A 1 -5.58 -8.75 2.12
C MET A 1 -5.04 -9.39 3.39
N ASP A 2 -4.15 -10.35 3.31
CA ASP A 2 -3.57 -11.07 4.45
C ASP A 2 -2.95 -10.13 5.49
N LEU A 3 -2.13 -9.18 5.05
CA LEU A 3 -1.47 -8.19 5.92
C LEU A 3 -2.45 -7.37 6.77
N ILE A 4 -3.53 -6.90 6.17
CA ILE A 4 -4.46 -5.99 6.87
C ILE A 4 -5.52 -6.71 7.71
N THR A 5 -5.70 -8.03 7.52
CA THR A 5 -6.68 -8.83 8.28
C THR A 5 -6.01 -9.81 9.25
N GLY A 6 -4.72 -10.09 9.08
CA GLY A 6 -4.02 -11.13 9.84
C GLY A 6 -4.56 -12.55 9.59
N THR A 7 -5.20 -12.76 8.42
CA THR A 7 -5.77 -14.08 8.05
C THR A 7 -5.37 -14.45 6.63
N TRP A 8 -5.46 -15.73 6.30
CA TRP A 8 -5.12 -16.26 4.98
C TRP A 8 -6.28 -16.21 4.00
N GLY A 9 -5.99 -16.33 2.70
CA GLY A 9 -6.95 -16.33 1.60
C GLY A 9 -8.15 -17.25 1.79
N ASN A 10 -7.98 -18.43 2.43
CA ASN A 10 -9.07 -19.35 2.74
C ASN A 10 -10.08 -18.79 3.76
N LYS A 11 -9.79 -17.69 4.41
CA LYS A 11 -10.66 -16.97 5.35
C LYS A 11 -11.34 -15.79 4.65
N HIS A 12 -10.54 -14.88 4.12
CA HIS A 12 -11.06 -13.64 3.52
C HIS A 12 -11.44 -13.77 2.04
N ASN A 13 -11.21 -14.95 1.42
CA ASN A 13 -11.61 -15.28 0.04
C ASN A 13 -10.99 -14.37 -1.04
N VAL A 14 -9.79 -13.87 -0.82
CA VAL A 14 -9.01 -13.12 -1.82
C VAL A 14 -7.79 -13.96 -2.17
N PHE A 15 -7.71 -14.39 -3.42
CA PHE A 15 -6.68 -15.30 -3.94
C PHE A 15 -5.92 -14.70 -5.12
N ASP A 16 -6.42 -13.60 -5.67
CA ASP A 16 -5.88 -12.91 -6.83
C ASP A 16 -6.21 -11.41 -6.79
N ASN A 17 -5.67 -10.67 -7.74
CA ASN A 17 -5.86 -9.22 -7.86
C ASN A 17 -7.26 -8.82 -8.39
N ASP A 18 -8.08 -9.76 -8.87
CA ASP A 18 -9.46 -9.47 -9.27
C ASP A 18 -10.35 -9.11 -8.08
N VAL A 19 -10.05 -9.67 -6.89
CA VAL A 19 -10.77 -9.42 -5.63
C VAL A 19 -12.30 -9.53 -5.81
N LYS A 20 -12.75 -10.67 -6.39
CA LYS A 20 -14.15 -10.83 -6.83
C LYS A 20 -15.19 -10.86 -5.71
N SER A 21 -14.85 -11.47 -4.59
CA SER A 21 -15.82 -11.73 -3.52
C SER A 21 -15.16 -11.77 -2.15
N PRO A 22 -14.59 -10.66 -1.67
CA PRO A 22 -13.91 -10.61 -0.38
C PRO A 22 -14.90 -10.88 0.76
N ASN A 23 -14.45 -11.68 1.72
CA ASN A 23 -15.21 -11.98 2.92
C ASN A 23 -14.87 -10.97 4.02
N TYR A 24 -15.58 -9.88 4.08
CA TYR A 24 -15.39 -8.80 5.06
C TYR A 24 -15.82 -9.17 6.49
N HIS A 25 -16.25 -10.40 6.75
CA HIS A 25 -16.40 -10.90 8.12
C HIS A 25 -15.07 -10.82 8.89
N TYR A 26 -13.97 -11.06 8.19
CA TYR A 26 -12.62 -10.89 8.74
C TYR A 26 -12.24 -9.41 8.67
N LYS A 27 -12.31 -8.76 9.83
CA LYS A 27 -12.10 -7.32 9.96
C LYS A 27 -10.66 -6.95 9.65
N ASN A 28 -10.48 -5.90 8.86
CA ASN A 28 -9.18 -5.30 8.65
C ASN A 28 -8.80 -4.34 9.79
N ILE A 29 -7.53 -3.94 9.85
CA ILE A 29 -6.99 -3.07 10.90
C ILE A 29 -7.72 -1.73 11.03
N PHE A 30 -8.19 -1.15 9.91
CA PHE A 30 -8.92 0.12 9.91
C PHE A 30 -10.30 -0.03 10.56
N ARG A 31 -11.00 -1.12 10.24
CA ARG A 31 -12.28 -1.43 10.86
C ARG A 31 -12.14 -1.67 12.35
N LEU A 32 -11.10 -2.41 12.75
CA LEU A 32 -10.82 -2.64 14.18
C LEU A 32 -10.57 -1.34 14.91
N LEU A 33 -9.77 -0.44 14.34
CA LEU A 33 -9.51 0.87 14.93
C LEU A 33 -10.79 1.70 15.05
N LYS A 34 -11.52 1.88 13.94
CA LYS A 34 -12.74 2.71 13.91
C LYS A 34 -13.88 2.18 14.80
N GLU A 35 -13.97 0.87 15.01
CA GLU A 35 -14.95 0.28 15.95
C GLU A 35 -14.58 0.53 17.41
N GLN A 36 -13.30 0.60 17.75
CA GLN A 36 -12.82 0.85 19.11
C GLN A 36 -12.71 2.35 19.41
N GLU A 37 -12.20 3.10 18.47
CA GLU A 37 -11.93 4.54 18.59
C GLU A 37 -12.42 5.29 17.35
N PRO A 38 -13.72 5.56 17.22
CA PRO A 38 -14.32 6.15 16.02
C PRO A 38 -13.75 7.54 15.64
N GLN A 39 -13.19 8.27 16.61
CA GLN A 39 -12.60 9.59 16.42
C GLN A 39 -11.20 9.56 15.81
N LYS A 40 -10.53 8.39 15.79
CA LYS A 40 -9.20 8.24 15.23
C LYS A 40 -9.21 8.41 13.71
N GLU A 41 -8.27 9.19 13.20
CA GLU A 41 -8.15 9.46 11.77
C GLU A 41 -7.35 8.38 11.05
N ILE A 42 -7.82 8.00 9.87
CA ILE A 42 -7.19 6.95 9.05
C ILE A 42 -6.84 7.47 7.66
N GLY A 43 -5.67 7.07 7.18
CA GLY A 43 -5.14 7.44 5.86
C GLY A 43 -4.85 6.22 4.98
N ILE A 44 -5.10 6.35 3.68
CA ILE A 44 -4.65 5.41 2.67
C ILE A 44 -3.94 6.15 1.54
N PHE A 45 -2.77 5.67 1.18
CA PHE A 45 -1.86 6.21 0.19
C PHE A 45 -1.43 5.07 -0.72
N SER A 46 -2.01 4.96 -1.91
CA SER A 46 -1.87 3.74 -2.68
C SER A 46 -1.72 4.01 -4.17
N THR A 47 -0.79 3.31 -4.78
CA THR A 47 -0.64 3.27 -6.23
C THR A 47 -1.79 2.50 -6.89
N TRP A 48 -2.46 1.62 -6.12
CA TRP A 48 -3.56 0.81 -6.60
C TRP A 48 -4.86 1.13 -5.85
N LEU A 49 -5.88 1.63 -6.57
CA LEU A 49 -7.18 2.05 -6.03
C LEU A 49 -7.95 0.91 -5.35
N ASP A 50 -7.81 -0.31 -5.86
CA ASP A 50 -8.55 -1.46 -5.34
C ASP A 50 -8.13 -1.85 -3.92
N ASN A 51 -6.97 -1.41 -3.45
CA ASN A 51 -6.62 -1.49 -2.03
C ASN A 51 -7.68 -0.85 -1.14
N ARG A 52 -8.16 0.32 -1.50
CA ARG A 52 -9.21 1.02 -0.76
C ARG A 52 -10.60 0.47 -1.06
N LEU A 53 -10.94 0.35 -2.34
CA LEU A 53 -12.31 0.04 -2.74
C LEU A 53 -12.67 -1.43 -2.54
N LYS A 54 -11.72 -2.36 -2.81
CA LYS A 54 -12.00 -3.78 -2.74
C LYS A 54 -11.36 -4.48 -1.53
N LEU A 55 -10.08 -4.24 -1.23
CA LEU A 55 -9.45 -4.93 -0.10
C LEU A 55 -9.95 -4.42 1.24
N VAL A 56 -10.06 -3.11 1.42
CA VAL A 56 -10.66 -2.53 2.64
C VAL A 56 -12.18 -2.51 2.53
N GLY A 57 -12.74 -2.25 1.34
CA GLY A 57 -14.18 -2.15 1.11
C GLY A 57 -14.77 -0.84 1.64
N GLU A 58 -14.08 0.29 1.37
CA GLU A 58 -14.56 1.61 1.82
C GLU A 58 -16.03 1.83 1.47
N GLY A 59 -16.81 2.27 2.45
CA GLY A 59 -18.23 2.60 2.30
C GLY A 59 -19.17 1.40 2.22
N LEU A 60 -18.67 0.17 2.12
CA LEU A 60 -19.50 -1.02 2.03
C LEU A 60 -20.09 -1.39 3.40
N PRO A 61 -21.41 -1.63 3.52
CA PRO A 61 -22.03 -2.06 4.78
C PRO A 61 -21.41 -3.32 5.37
N GLN A 62 -21.10 -4.31 4.52
CA GLN A 62 -20.48 -5.57 4.94
C GLN A 62 -19.03 -5.40 5.43
N ALA A 63 -18.36 -4.33 5.02
CA ALA A 63 -17.01 -3.99 5.47
C ALA A 63 -17.00 -3.05 6.69
N GLY A 64 -18.18 -2.70 7.24
CA GLY A 64 -18.30 -1.84 8.41
C GLY A 64 -18.46 -0.36 8.09
N GLN A 65 -18.78 0.00 6.84
CA GLN A 65 -18.97 1.38 6.38
C GLN A 65 -17.81 2.33 6.70
N ILE A 66 -16.59 1.82 6.69
CA ILE A 66 -15.37 2.62 6.93
C ILE A 66 -15.28 3.70 5.87
N ILE A 67 -14.94 4.90 6.28
CA ILE A 67 -14.58 6.02 5.40
C ILE A 67 -13.22 6.53 5.82
N PHE A 68 -12.30 6.64 4.89
CA PHE A 68 -10.99 7.21 5.13
C PHE A 68 -11.07 8.73 5.25
N ASP A 69 -10.35 9.28 6.21
CA ASP A 69 -10.21 10.72 6.42
C ASP A 69 -9.26 11.32 5.36
N TYR A 70 -8.20 10.57 5.01
CA TYR A 70 -7.20 10.93 4.00
C TYR A 70 -7.09 9.84 2.94
N LYS A 71 -7.24 10.22 1.66
CA LYS A 71 -7.25 9.29 0.50
C LYS A 71 -6.40 9.85 -0.63
N PHE A 72 -5.34 9.15 -0.98
CA PHE A 72 -4.42 9.51 -2.05
C PHE A 72 -4.13 8.29 -2.91
N ASP A 73 -5.05 7.98 -3.81
CA ASP A 73 -5.03 6.83 -4.72
C ASP A 73 -5.78 7.12 -6.02
N GLY A 74 -5.90 6.12 -6.90
CA GLY A 74 -6.65 6.23 -8.15
C GLY A 74 -5.90 7.00 -9.25
N TYR A 75 -4.64 7.27 -9.08
CA TYR A 75 -3.81 7.98 -10.06
C TYR A 75 -3.64 7.17 -11.35
N GLU A 76 -3.61 5.83 -11.25
CA GLU A 76 -3.51 4.90 -12.38
C GLU A 76 -4.69 5.01 -13.35
N LEU A 77 -5.81 5.56 -12.91
CA LEU A 77 -6.97 5.80 -13.75
C LEU A 77 -6.83 7.08 -14.61
N ASN A 78 -5.88 7.94 -14.27
CA ASN A 78 -5.64 9.19 -15.00
C ASN A 78 -4.56 9.00 -16.06
N GLN A 79 -4.92 8.34 -17.17
CA GLN A 79 -4.00 8.07 -18.29
C GLN A 79 -3.47 9.32 -18.97
N SER A 80 -4.13 10.47 -18.86
CA SER A 80 -3.62 11.73 -19.40
C SER A 80 -2.42 12.29 -18.62
N ALA A 81 -2.39 12.08 -17.31
CA ALA A 81 -1.27 12.47 -16.45
C ALA A 81 -0.20 11.37 -16.35
N TYR A 82 -0.64 10.11 -16.34
CA TYR A 82 0.20 8.92 -16.17
C TYR A 82 0.05 8.01 -17.40
N GLN A 83 0.59 8.47 -18.53
CA GLN A 83 0.54 7.71 -19.76
C GLN A 83 1.36 6.41 -19.59
N HIS A 84 0.72 5.28 -19.92
CA HIS A 84 1.34 3.97 -19.86
C HIS A 84 2.52 3.88 -20.83
N ASP A 85 3.58 3.25 -20.41
CA ASP A 85 4.77 2.98 -21.22
C ASP A 85 5.18 1.50 -21.07
N LEU A 86 6.08 1.04 -21.94
CA LEU A 86 6.45 -0.39 -22.02
C LEU A 86 7.26 -0.92 -20.83
N ALA A 87 7.81 -0.04 -20.01
CA ALA A 87 8.61 -0.40 -18.83
C ALA A 87 7.88 -0.09 -17.52
N ASP A 88 6.59 0.23 -17.60
CA ASP A 88 5.73 0.63 -16.49
C ASP A 88 6.30 1.77 -15.63
N TYR A 89 7.16 2.62 -16.25
CA TYR A 89 7.74 3.75 -15.54
C TYR A 89 6.69 4.77 -15.08
N TYR A 90 5.50 4.77 -15.68
CA TYR A 90 4.38 5.57 -15.19
C TYR A 90 3.99 5.18 -13.75
N ILE A 91 4.15 3.90 -13.35
CA ILE A 91 3.93 3.44 -11.97
C ILE A 91 4.93 4.10 -11.02
N HIS A 92 6.21 4.19 -11.41
CA HIS A 92 7.19 4.94 -10.62
C HIS A 92 6.76 6.39 -10.37
N ARG A 93 6.21 7.06 -11.38
CA ARG A 93 5.70 8.45 -11.24
C ARG A 93 4.49 8.51 -10.32
N ILE A 94 3.66 7.47 -10.27
CA ILE A 94 2.54 7.38 -9.33
C ILE A 94 3.08 7.14 -7.92
N ASP A 95 4.04 6.22 -7.73
CA ASP A 95 4.70 5.97 -6.45
C ASP A 95 5.34 7.26 -5.89
N GLU A 96 5.99 8.05 -6.74
CA GLU A 96 6.55 9.37 -6.37
C GLU A 96 5.44 10.33 -5.88
N ARG A 97 4.29 10.33 -6.57
CA ARG A 97 3.14 11.14 -6.15
C ARG A 97 2.58 10.67 -4.81
N VAL A 98 2.33 9.38 -4.68
CA VAL A 98 1.83 8.76 -3.44
C VAL A 98 2.77 9.05 -2.27
N THR A 99 4.08 8.90 -2.48
CA THR A 99 5.10 9.20 -1.47
C THR A 99 5.04 10.66 -1.00
N ASN A 100 4.95 11.60 -1.94
CA ASN A 100 4.92 13.03 -1.60
C ASN A 100 3.64 13.41 -0.84
N GLU A 101 2.49 12.86 -1.24
CA GLU A 101 1.22 13.06 -0.52
C GLU A 101 1.27 12.43 0.87
N THR A 102 1.86 11.23 1.00
CA THR A 102 2.08 10.57 2.28
C THR A 102 2.93 11.42 3.22
N ALA A 103 4.10 11.84 2.76
CA ALA A 103 5.01 12.64 3.57
C ALA A 103 4.37 13.99 3.98
N THR A 104 3.64 14.62 3.06
CA THR A 104 2.91 15.85 3.32
C THR A 104 1.80 15.64 4.36
N CYS A 105 1.00 14.59 4.19
CA CYS A 105 -0.09 14.27 5.11
C CYS A 105 0.42 13.90 6.51
N ILE A 106 1.47 13.07 6.61
CA ILE A 106 2.12 12.78 7.89
C ILE A 106 2.55 14.07 8.56
N ARG A 107 3.25 14.94 7.83
CA ARG A 107 3.79 16.19 8.39
C ARG A 107 2.72 17.16 8.87
N THR A 108 1.58 17.24 8.18
CA THR A 108 0.54 18.27 8.41
C THR A 108 -0.67 17.78 9.21
N ALA A 109 -1.12 16.55 8.98
CA ALA A 109 -2.32 15.99 9.56
C ALA A 109 -2.03 14.85 10.56
N ALA A 110 -1.03 14.00 10.27
CA ALA A 110 -0.61 12.89 11.12
C ALA A 110 -1.74 11.90 11.47
N PRO A 111 -2.33 11.19 10.47
CA PRO A 111 -3.36 10.19 10.74
C PRO A 111 -2.90 9.16 11.76
N ASP A 112 -3.81 8.71 12.63
CA ASP A 112 -3.51 7.73 13.68
C ASP A 112 -3.14 6.34 13.13
N LEU A 113 -3.67 5.99 11.95
CA LEU A 113 -3.32 4.78 11.22
C LEU A 113 -3.24 5.07 9.73
N SER A 114 -2.10 4.75 9.13
CA SER A 114 -1.87 4.93 7.69
C SER A 114 -1.44 3.63 7.04
N TRP A 115 -1.93 3.37 5.82
CA TRP A 115 -1.41 2.33 4.95
C TRP A 115 -0.86 2.97 3.68
N VAL A 116 0.42 2.70 3.42
CA VAL A 116 1.10 3.13 2.20
C VAL A 116 1.40 1.89 1.36
N TYR A 117 1.03 1.94 0.08
CA TYR A 117 1.31 0.89 -0.89
C TYR A 117 1.99 1.49 -2.12
N LEU A 118 3.19 1.02 -2.41
CA LEU A 118 4.01 1.39 -3.56
C LEU A 118 4.26 0.14 -4.41
N GLN A 119 4.15 0.25 -5.72
CA GLN A 119 4.06 -0.91 -6.62
C GLN A 119 5.27 -1.07 -7.54
N TYR A 120 6.00 -0.02 -7.85
CA TYR A 120 6.97 -0.01 -8.95
C TYR A 120 8.05 -1.11 -8.87
N THR A 121 8.48 -1.49 -7.68
CA THR A 121 9.46 -2.59 -7.51
C THR A 121 8.92 -3.92 -8.01
N ASP A 122 7.61 -4.16 -7.89
CA ASP A 122 6.95 -5.35 -8.39
C ASP A 122 6.94 -5.39 -9.93
N ASP A 123 6.52 -4.30 -10.56
CA ASP A 123 6.49 -4.20 -12.02
C ASP A 123 7.90 -4.34 -12.63
N VAL A 124 8.91 -3.69 -12.05
CA VAL A 124 10.31 -3.83 -12.51
C VAL A 124 10.78 -5.27 -12.41
N ALA A 125 10.44 -5.98 -11.34
CA ALA A 125 10.84 -7.37 -11.20
C ALA A 125 10.11 -8.28 -12.20
N HIS A 126 8.84 -8.05 -12.51
CA HIS A 126 8.14 -8.77 -13.57
C HIS A 126 8.83 -8.62 -14.95
N HIS A 127 9.30 -7.41 -15.27
CA HIS A 127 9.99 -7.16 -16.53
C HIS A 127 11.42 -7.69 -16.55
N PHE A 128 12.19 -7.50 -15.51
CA PHE A 128 13.64 -7.65 -15.52
C PHE A 128 14.17 -8.77 -14.60
N GLY A 129 13.34 -9.31 -13.71
CA GLY A 129 13.77 -10.32 -12.74
C GLY A 129 14.85 -9.82 -11.79
N ASP A 130 15.69 -10.72 -11.31
CA ASP A 130 16.86 -10.43 -10.49
C ASP A 130 17.91 -9.70 -11.34
N SER A 131 17.92 -8.39 -11.30
CA SER A 131 18.68 -7.52 -12.21
C SER A 131 19.14 -6.23 -11.56
N GLU A 132 20.04 -5.52 -12.24
CA GLU A 132 20.45 -4.17 -11.80
C GLU A 132 19.26 -3.18 -11.83
N GLN A 133 18.32 -3.32 -12.77
CA GLN A 133 17.11 -2.51 -12.83
C GLN A 133 16.25 -2.71 -11.57
N PHE A 134 16.12 -3.95 -11.11
CA PHE A 134 15.43 -4.25 -9.86
C PHE A 134 16.16 -3.65 -8.65
N ASN A 135 17.48 -3.79 -8.57
CA ASN A 135 18.27 -3.16 -7.51
C ASN A 135 18.06 -1.63 -7.47
N GLN A 136 18.03 -0.97 -8.63
CA GLN A 136 17.82 0.46 -8.72
C GLN A 136 16.38 0.85 -8.30
N SER A 137 15.38 0.02 -8.59
CA SER A 137 14.01 0.26 -8.13
C SER A 137 13.89 0.17 -6.61
N VAL A 138 14.61 -0.78 -5.98
CA VAL A 138 14.69 -0.89 -4.51
C VAL A 138 15.38 0.32 -3.88
N ILE A 139 16.48 0.82 -4.48
CA ILE A 139 17.14 2.04 -4.02
C ILE A 139 16.19 3.25 -4.14
N SER A 140 15.41 3.32 -5.22
CA SER A 140 14.39 4.36 -5.39
C SER A 140 13.32 4.28 -4.29
N LEU A 141 12.84 3.06 -4.00
CA LEU A 141 11.87 2.82 -2.91
C LEU A 141 12.44 3.23 -1.55
N ASP A 142 13.70 2.92 -1.26
CA ASP A 142 14.37 3.32 -0.02
C ASP A 142 14.40 4.85 0.13
N ASN A 143 14.71 5.57 -0.95
CA ASN A 143 14.65 7.04 -0.96
C ASN A 143 13.22 7.58 -0.76
N GLN A 144 12.20 6.89 -1.28
CA GLN A 144 10.79 7.23 -1.05
C GLN A 144 10.41 7.06 0.43
N ILE A 145 10.80 5.93 1.02
CA ILE A 145 10.62 5.66 2.45
C ILE A 145 11.37 6.71 3.29
N GLY A 146 12.58 7.09 2.90
CA GLY A 146 13.38 8.14 3.55
C GLY A 146 12.63 9.46 3.70
N ARG A 147 11.90 9.90 2.66
CA ARG A 147 11.09 11.13 2.71
C ARG A 147 9.91 11.02 3.71
N MET A 148 9.28 9.86 3.80
CA MET A 148 8.24 9.62 4.79
C MET A 148 8.82 9.56 6.20
N TRP A 149 9.99 8.96 6.36
CA TRP A 149 10.73 8.94 7.62
C TRP A 149 11.07 10.34 8.12
N GLU A 150 11.59 11.22 7.24
CA GLU A 150 11.85 12.62 7.58
C GLU A 150 10.57 13.35 8.07
N ALA A 151 9.42 13.05 7.49
CA ALA A 151 8.15 13.61 7.93
C ALA A 151 7.77 13.12 9.33
N ILE A 152 8.02 11.84 9.64
CA ILE A 152 7.79 11.26 10.97
C ILE A 152 8.77 11.85 12.00
N GLU A 153 10.06 11.94 11.67
CA GLU A 153 11.04 12.60 12.55
C GLU A 153 10.65 14.06 12.87
N TYR A 154 10.13 14.77 11.86
CA TYR A 154 9.60 16.11 12.09
C TYR A 154 8.46 16.10 13.13
N ARG A 155 7.51 15.14 13.04
CA ARG A 155 6.40 15.00 13.99
C ARG A 155 6.89 14.67 15.38
N GLN A 156 7.77 13.68 15.51
CA GLN A 156 8.38 13.29 16.79
C GLN A 156 9.07 14.47 17.47
N ASN A 157 9.85 15.25 16.71
CA ASN A 157 10.63 16.37 17.27
C ASN A 157 9.78 17.59 17.63
N HIS A 158 8.69 17.87 16.91
CA HIS A 158 7.91 19.10 17.08
C HIS A 158 6.62 18.89 17.88
N PHE A 159 6.06 17.68 17.84
CA PHE A 159 4.78 17.37 18.48
C PHE A 159 4.90 16.31 19.57
N HIS A 160 6.10 15.74 19.75
CA HIS A 160 6.40 14.70 20.75
C HIS A 160 5.50 13.45 20.58
N GLU A 161 5.19 13.12 19.35
CA GLU A 161 4.41 11.93 18.99
C GLU A 161 5.28 10.68 18.98
N ASP A 162 4.70 9.55 19.33
CA ASP A 162 5.33 8.23 19.25
C ASP A 162 4.77 7.47 18.05
N TRP A 163 5.64 7.06 17.14
CA TRP A 163 5.28 6.45 15.86
C TRP A 163 5.78 5.01 15.76
N LEU A 164 4.89 4.08 15.43
CA LEU A 164 5.24 2.74 15.01
C LEU A 164 5.25 2.68 13.48
N ILE A 165 6.39 2.28 12.90
CA ILE A 165 6.55 2.09 11.46
C ILE A 165 6.77 0.61 11.19
N ILE A 166 6.01 0.05 10.25
CA ILE A 166 6.18 -1.33 9.77
C ILE A 166 6.43 -1.26 8.27
N ILE A 167 7.59 -1.75 7.85
CA ILE A 167 7.96 -1.89 6.44
C ILE A 167 7.97 -3.37 6.12
N THR A 168 7.22 -3.77 5.11
CA THR A 168 7.10 -5.18 4.72
C THR A 168 6.81 -5.28 3.22
N THR A 169 7.01 -6.47 2.66
CA THR A 169 6.47 -6.86 1.36
C THR A 169 5.20 -7.69 1.55
N ASP A 170 4.35 -7.74 0.54
CA ASP A 170 3.13 -8.56 0.52
C ASP A 170 3.38 -9.99 0.02
N HIS A 171 4.44 -10.21 -0.76
CA HIS A 171 4.88 -11.52 -1.24
C HIS A 171 6.38 -11.54 -1.55
N GLY A 172 6.92 -12.74 -1.76
CA GLY A 172 8.25 -12.96 -2.33
C GLY A 172 8.19 -13.13 -3.84
N ARG A 173 9.24 -13.77 -4.41
CA ARG A 173 9.34 -14.02 -5.85
C ARG A 173 9.94 -15.39 -6.13
N ASP A 174 9.70 -15.89 -7.34
CA ASP A 174 10.31 -17.10 -7.85
C ASP A 174 11.84 -17.04 -7.71
N PRO A 175 12.45 -17.99 -6.99
CA PRO A 175 13.89 -17.92 -6.68
C PRO A 175 14.79 -18.20 -7.89
N THR A 176 14.23 -18.61 -9.03
CA THR A 176 14.98 -18.96 -10.24
C THR A 176 15.05 -17.78 -11.20
N THR A 177 13.93 -17.08 -11.38
CA THR A 177 13.82 -16.00 -12.36
C THR A 177 13.73 -14.61 -11.73
N GLY A 178 13.26 -14.53 -10.49
CA GLY A 178 12.92 -13.29 -9.81
C GLY A 178 11.74 -12.53 -10.42
N ARG A 179 11.08 -13.08 -11.46
CA ARG A 179 10.06 -12.38 -12.24
C ARG A 179 8.65 -12.63 -11.77
N GLU A 180 8.35 -13.89 -11.49
CA GLU A 180 7.00 -14.31 -11.13
C GLU A 180 6.87 -14.41 -9.62
N HIS A 181 5.65 -14.33 -9.15
CA HIS A 181 5.27 -14.67 -7.79
C HIS A 181 4.01 -15.53 -7.80
N GLY A 182 3.86 -16.36 -6.80
CA GLY A 182 2.71 -17.24 -6.64
C GLY A 182 2.13 -17.15 -5.25
N HIS A 183 1.26 -18.12 -4.94
CA HIS A 183 0.60 -18.19 -3.65
C HIS A 183 0.79 -19.57 -2.99
N GLN A 184 1.79 -20.32 -3.44
CA GLN A 184 1.93 -21.74 -3.10
C GLN A 184 3.17 -22.05 -2.26
N SER A 185 4.07 -21.09 -2.05
CA SER A 185 5.25 -21.29 -1.23
C SER A 185 5.52 -20.12 -0.29
N ASP A 186 6.30 -20.36 0.75
CA ASP A 186 6.75 -19.34 1.71
C ASP A 186 7.77 -18.35 1.08
N ARG A 187 8.10 -18.51 -0.19
CA ARG A 187 9.09 -17.70 -0.92
C ARG A 187 8.50 -16.87 -2.06
N GLU A 188 7.25 -17.13 -2.40
CA GLU A 188 6.53 -16.47 -3.50
C GLU A 188 5.45 -15.52 -2.98
#